data_092d3351eac4e40fe5c9951b85462538
#
_entry.id   092d3351eac4e40fe5c9951b85462538
#
_cell.length_a   1.000
_cell.length_b   1.000
_cell.length_c   1.000
_cell.angle_alpha   90.00
_cell.angle_beta   90.00
_cell.angle_gamma   90.00
#
_symmetry.space_group_name_H-M   'P 1'
#
loop_
_entity.id
_entity.type
_entity.pdbx_description
1 polymer ?
#
loop_
_entity_poly.entity_id
_entity_poly.type
_entity_poly.pdbx_seq_one_letter_code
_entity_poly.pdbx_strand_id
1 'polypeptide(L)'
;MALDWDFMFHSIPMFLKGLELTLYISFFGILLSLLVGFLCAIILYFKTRFISPIVYIYGEIARNTPLLIQLFFLYYGLNEIGLSALECAILALGFLGGGYISQSFLLGFKSLASIQKESALSLGFGPLKMMYYIILPQSLSVSMPSIGANVIFLLKETSVVGAIALTDIMFVAKDFIGIYYKTTESLLMLSIAYLIALLPLSVLFVILERFFKKKVA
;
A
#
# COMPACT_ATOMS: atom_id res chain seq x y z
N MET A 1 8.30 14.08 33.79
CA MET A 1 7.31 13.05 34.07
C MET A 1 8.01 11.72 34.00
N ALA A 2 7.95 10.90 35.04
CA ALA A 2 8.48 9.53 34.98
C ALA A 2 7.49 8.65 34.20
N LEU A 3 8.00 7.79 33.30
CA LEU A 3 7.19 6.84 32.56
C LEU A 3 6.74 5.72 33.49
N ASP A 4 5.47 5.31 33.34
CA ASP A 4 4.91 4.17 34.07
C ASP A 4 5.23 2.87 33.33
N TRP A 5 6.38 2.26 33.72
CA TRP A 5 6.87 1.03 33.12
C TRP A 5 5.95 -0.17 33.36
N ASP A 6 5.35 -0.25 34.56
CA ASP A 6 4.46 -1.35 34.90
C ASP A 6 3.21 -1.33 34.01
N PHE A 7 2.62 -0.15 33.79
CA PHE A 7 1.54 0.02 32.85
C PHE A 7 1.95 -0.41 31.44
N MET A 8 3.11 0.02 30.97
CA MET A 8 3.57 -0.32 29.62
C MET A 8 3.75 -1.83 29.46
N PHE A 9 4.38 -2.53 30.43
CA PHE A 9 4.56 -3.97 30.37
C PHE A 9 3.25 -4.75 30.35
N HIS A 10 2.29 -4.36 31.18
CA HIS A 10 0.96 -4.99 31.22
C HIS A 10 0.15 -4.73 29.95
N SER A 11 0.43 -3.63 29.24
CA SER A 11 -0.26 -3.23 28.00
C SER A 11 0.28 -3.94 26.75
N ILE A 12 1.48 -4.51 26.77
CA ILE A 12 2.13 -5.14 25.60
C ILE A 12 1.20 -6.15 24.89
N PRO A 13 0.49 -7.08 25.57
CA PRO A 13 -0.33 -8.06 24.86
C PRO A 13 -1.43 -7.43 24.00
N MET A 14 -2.05 -6.32 24.46
CA MET A 14 -3.09 -5.63 23.70
C MET A 14 -2.50 -4.89 22.50
N PHE A 15 -1.34 -4.23 22.68
CA PHE A 15 -0.62 -3.60 21.56
C PHE A 15 -0.17 -4.62 20.50
N LEU A 16 0.27 -5.81 20.91
CA LEU A 16 0.62 -6.88 19.98
C LEU A 16 -0.59 -7.36 19.17
N LYS A 17 -1.76 -7.53 19.79
CA LYS A 17 -3.00 -7.88 19.07
C LYS A 17 -3.40 -6.78 18.06
N GLY A 18 -3.32 -5.51 18.47
CA GLY A 18 -3.58 -4.40 17.57
C GLY A 18 -2.58 -4.35 16.40
N LEU A 19 -1.31 -4.62 16.69
CA LEU A 19 -0.25 -4.68 15.65
C LEU A 19 -0.50 -5.85 14.68
N GLU A 20 -0.91 -7.02 15.18
CA GLU A 20 -1.27 -8.18 14.34
C GLU A 20 -2.37 -7.82 13.35
N LEU A 21 -3.44 -7.17 13.82
CA LEU A 21 -4.53 -6.73 12.94
C LEU A 21 -4.07 -5.68 11.93
N THR A 22 -3.25 -4.71 12.35
CA THR A 22 -2.64 -3.71 11.46
C THR A 22 -1.82 -4.37 10.36
N LEU A 23 -0.97 -5.34 10.71
CA LEU A 23 -0.15 -6.07 9.75
C LEU A 23 -0.99 -6.94 8.81
N TYR A 24 -2.05 -7.57 9.33
CA TYR A 24 -2.99 -8.36 8.53
C TYR A 24 -3.67 -7.51 7.46
N ILE A 25 -4.29 -6.39 7.86
CA ILE A 25 -4.94 -5.46 6.92
C ILE A 25 -3.94 -4.92 5.90
N SER A 26 -2.76 -4.51 6.39
CA SER A 26 -1.70 -3.99 5.52
C SER A 26 -1.26 -5.03 4.49
N PHE A 27 -1.02 -6.27 4.91
CA PHE A 27 -0.55 -7.32 4.01
C PHE A 27 -1.53 -7.58 2.86
N PHE A 28 -2.80 -7.81 3.17
CA PHE A 28 -3.80 -8.10 2.14
C PHE A 28 -4.16 -6.87 1.31
N GLY A 29 -4.26 -5.70 1.94
CA GLY A 29 -4.53 -4.44 1.24
C GLY A 29 -3.39 -4.04 0.29
N ILE A 30 -2.14 -4.19 0.70
CA ILE A 30 -0.97 -3.93 -0.14
C ILE A 30 -0.86 -4.95 -1.28
N LEU A 31 -1.13 -6.24 -1.00
CA LEU A 31 -1.13 -7.26 -2.03
C LEU A 31 -2.18 -6.95 -3.12
N LEU A 32 -3.38 -6.57 -2.70
CA LEU A 32 -4.44 -6.12 -3.61
C LEU A 32 -4.02 -4.86 -4.38
N SER A 33 -3.40 -3.89 -3.70
CA SER A 33 -2.87 -2.67 -4.32
C SER A 33 -1.83 -2.96 -5.40
N LEU A 34 -0.93 -3.88 -5.14
CA LEU A 34 0.11 -4.29 -6.10
C LEU A 34 -0.52 -4.95 -7.34
N LEU A 35 -1.50 -5.83 -7.14
CA LEU A 35 -2.20 -6.50 -8.23
C LEU A 35 -2.98 -5.51 -9.09
N VAL A 36 -3.85 -4.70 -8.45
CA VAL A 36 -4.67 -3.70 -9.15
C VAL A 36 -3.79 -2.66 -9.84
N GLY A 37 -2.79 -2.14 -9.12
CA GLY A 37 -1.87 -1.13 -9.64
C GLY A 37 -1.07 -1.62 -10.84
N PHE A 38 -0.59 -2.87 -10.80
CA PHE A 38 0.12 -3.48 -11.92
C PHE A 38 -0.77 -3.63 -13.16
N LEU A 39 -1.99 -4.15 -13.00
CA LEU A 39 -2.94 -4.28 -14.11
C LEU A 39 -3.32 -2.92 -14.71
N CYS A 40 -3.60 -1.93 -13.87
CA CYS A 40 -3.89 -0.58 -14.29
C CYS A 40 -2.71 0.05 -15.07
N ALA A 41 -1.48 -0.15 -14.60
CA ALA A 41 -0.29 0.36 -15.27
C ALA A 41 -0.11 -0.24 -16.68
N ILE A 42 -0.37 -1.54 -16.84
CA ILE A 42 -0.34 -2.21 -18.16
C ILE A 42 -1.37 -1.59 -19.09
N ILE A 43 -2.62 -1.43 -18.63
CA ILE A 43 -3.70 -0.84 -19.43
C ILE A 43 -3.35 0.59 -19.86
N LEU A 44 -2.84 1.41 -18.95
CA LEU A 44 -2.44 2.79 -19.21
C LEU A 44 -1.22 2.86 -20.14
N TYR A 45 -0.29 1.91 -20.04
CA TYR A 45 0.91 1.87 -20.87
C TYR A 45 0.59 1.56 -22.33
N PHE A 46 -0.26 0.55 -22.59
CA PHE A 46 -0.68 0.18 -23.94
C PHE A 46 -1.79 1.06 -24.51
N LYS A 47 -2.31 2.02 -23.72
CA LYS A 47 -3.33 3.01 -24.16
C LYS A 47 -4.54 2.35 -24.82
N THR A 48 -5.09 1.29 -24.19
CA THR A 48 -6.29 0.61 -24.71
C THR A 48 -7.45 1.60 -24.84
N ARG A 49 -8.02 1.71 -26.06
CA ARG A 49 -8.91 2.81 -26.48
C ARG A 49 -10.06 3.11 -25.51
N PHE A 50 -10.73 2.08 -24.98
CA PHE A 50 -11.91 2.24 -24.13
C PHE A 50 -11.63 2.11 -22.64
N ILE A 51 -10.65 1.29 -22.25
CA ILE A 51 -10.39 0.97 -20.85
C ILE A 51 -9.43 1.99 -20.21
N SER A 52 -8.44 2.50 -20.95
CA SER A 52 -7.47 3.46 -20.42
C SER A 52 -8.11 4.72 -19.82
N PRO A 53 -9.14 5.36 -20.43
CA PRO A 53 -9.78 6.51 -19.81
C PRO A 53 -10.44 6.17 -18.47
N ILE A 54 -11.08 4.99 -18.37
CA ILE A 54 -11.74 4.52 -17.13
C ILE A 54 -10.69 4.32 -16.04
N VAL A 55 -9.59 3.63 -16.37
CA VAL A 55 -8.49 3.39 -15.43
C VAL A 55 -7.80 4.70 -15.02
N TYR A 56 -7.69 5.65 -15.92
CA TYR A 56 -7.17 6.98 -15.60
C TYR A 56 -8.07 7.70 -14.58
N ILE A 57 -9.39 7.74 -14.83
CA ILE A 57 -10.36 8.34 -13.89
C ILE A 57 -10.33 7.63 -12.54
N TYR A 58 -10.30 6.29 -12.52
CA TYR A 58 -10.12 5.52 -11.29
C TYR A 58 -8.88 5.98 -10.52
N GLY A 59 -7.73 6.07 -11.18
CA GLY A 59 -6.48 6.48 -10.54
C GLY A 59 -6.55 7.89 -9.95
N GLU A 60 -7.20 8.84 -10.65
CA GLU A 60 -7.41 10.20 -10.14
C GLU A 60 -8.35 10.21 -8.93
N ILE A 61 -9.47 9.49 -8.96
CA ILE A 61 -10.39 9.40 -7.83
C ILE A 61 -9.69 8.76 -6.64
N ALA A 62 -9.03 7.62 -6.84
CA ALA A 62 -8.37 6.88 -5.76
C ALA A 62 -7.33 7.73 -5.02
N ARG A 63 -6.49 8.47 -5.75
CA ARG A 63 -5.40 9.26 -5.16
C ARG A 63 -5.83 10.61 -4.59
N ASN A 64 -6.93 11.18 -5.10
CA ASN A 64 -7.41 12.51 -4.69
C ASN A 64 -8.54 12.45 -3.64
N THR A 65 -8.90 11.25 -3.16
CA THR A 65 -9.84 11.08 -2.05
C THR A 65 -9.12 10.47 -0.83
N PRO A 66 -9.31 11.01 0.39
CA PRO A 66 -8.72 10.45 1.60
C PRO A 66 -9.20 9.02 1.88
N LEU A 67 -8.30 8.15 2.36
CA LEU A 67 -8.64 6.76 2.69
C LEU A 67 -9.85 6.68 3.66
N LEU A 68 -9.91 7.55 4.65
CA LEU A 68 -11.01 7.58 5.61
C LEU A 68 -12.38 7.75 4.94
N ILE A 69 -12.46 8.60 3.91
CA ILE A 69 -13.71 8.82 3.17
C ILE A 69 -14.07 7.58 2.35
N GLN A 70 -13.09 6.97 1.68
CA GLN A 70 -13.29 5.72 0.94
C GLN A 70 -13.78 4.59 1.86
N LEU A 71 -13.17 4.49 3.06
CA LEU A 71 -13.53 3.52 4.08
C LEU A 71 -14.96 3.72 4.59
N PHE A 72 -15.35 4.96 4.89
CA PHE A 72 -16.71 5.28 5.33
C PHE A 72 -17.74 5.02 4.24
N PHE A 73 -17.41 5.32 2.99
CA PHE A 73 -18.29 5.02 1.87
C PHE A 73 -18.53 3.51 1.73
N LEU A 74 -17.48 2.69 1.82
CA LEU A 74 -17.63 1.23 1.78
C LEU A 74 -18.41 0.69 2.98
N TYR A 75 -18.07 1.12 4.18
CA TYR A 75 -18.62 0.54 5.40
C TYR A 75 -20.05 1.01 5.72
N TYR A 76 -20.32 2.31 5.59
CA TYR A 76 -21.63 2.89 5.89
C TYR A 76 -22.47 3.11 4.64
N GLY A 77 -21.86 3.52 3.53
CA GLY A 77 -22.57 3.84 2.29
C GLY A 77 -23.01 2.62 1.51
N LEU A 78 -22.23 1.53 1.57
CA LEU A 78 -22.52 0.28 0.85
C LEU A 78 -22.84 -0.88 1.81
N ASN A 79 -23.35 -0.59 2.99
CA ASN A 79 -23.66 -1.59 4.03
C ASN A 79 -24.60 -2.72 3.54
N GLU A 80 -25.48 -2.44 2.59
CA GLU A 80 -26.38 -3.45 1.99
C GLU A 80 -25.67 -4.57 1.24
N ILE A 81 -24.40 -4.37 0.83
CA ILE A 81 -23.57 -5.40 0.20
C ILE A 81 -23.13 -6.47 1.20
N GLY A 82 -23.21 -6.19 2.51
CA GLY A 82 -22.90 -7.15 3.57
C GLY A 82 -21.40 -7.39 3.81
N LEU A 83 -20.53 -6.44 3.41
CA LEU A 83 -19.10 -6.50 3.66
C LEU A 83 -18.80 -6.31 5.16
N SER A 84 -17.93 -7.14 5.70
CA SER A 84 -17.39 -6.96 7.05
C SER A 84 -16.47 -5.72 7.13
N ALA A 85 -16.28 -5.18 8.34
CA ALA A 85 -15.35 -4.07 8.56
C ALA A 85 -13.93 -4.38 8.04
N LEU A 86 -13.47 -5.62 8.22
CA LEU A 86 -12.17 -6.08 7.77
C LEU A 86 -12.05 -6.06 6.22
N GLU A 87 -13.08 -6.55 5.53
CA GLU A 87 -13.12 -6.52 4.07
C GLU A 87 -13.16 -5.09 3.55
N CYS A 88 -13.96 -4.21 4.17
CA CYS A 88 -13.99 -2.78 3.82
C CYS A 88 -12.60 -2.14 3.97
N ALA A 89 -11.86 -2.44 5.05
CA ALA A 89 -10.52 -1.92 5.26
C ALA A 89 -9.52 -2.38 4.18
N ILE A 90 -9.53 -3.68 3.85
CA ILE A 90 -8.66 -4.26 2.81
C ILE A 90 -9.01 -3.69 1.42
N LEU A 91 -10.29 -3.58 1.10
CA LEU A 91 -10.75 -3.05 -0.19
C LEU A 91 -10.45 -1.56 -0.34
N ALA A 92 -10.68 -0.74 0.71
CA ALA A 92 -10.35 0.68 0.69
C ALA A 92 -8.85 0.89 0.49
N LEU A 93 -8.02 0.14 1.23
CA LEU A 93 -6.56 0.21 1.08
C LEU A 93 -6.11 -0.26 -0.31
N GLY A 94 -6.73 -1.32 -0.84
CA GLY A 94 -6.50 -1.83 -2.19
C GLY A 94 -6.89 -0.84 -3.28
N PHE A 95 -8.02 -0.15 -3.10
CA PHE A 95 -8.50 0.87 -4.03
C PHE A 95 -7.56 2.09 -4.05
N LEU A 96 -7.23 2.65 -2.89
CA LEU A 96 -6.28 3.76 -2.76
C LEU A 96 -4.91 3.38 -3.33
N GLY A 97 -4.37 2.27 -2.84
CA GLY A 97 -3.03 1.81 -3.18
C GLY A 97 -2.88 1.43 -4.65
N GLY A 98 -3.93 0.85 -5.26
CA GLY A 98 -3.94 0.55 -6.69
C GLY A 98 -3.71 1.81 -7.54
N GLY A 99 -4.29 2.95 -7.16
CA GLY A 99 -4.06 4.24 -7.80
C GLY A 99 -2.60 4.70 -7.71
N TYR A 100 -1.98 4.64 -6.53
CA TYR A 100 -0.58 5.04 -6.32
C TYR A 100 0.41 4.07 -6.98
N ILE A 101 0.23 2.78 -6.78
CA ILE A 101 1.09 1.73 -7.33
C ILE A 101 1.04 1.70 -8.87
N SER A 102 -0.12 2.01 -9.47
CA SER A 102 -0.24 2.09 -10.93
C SER A 102 0.70 3.14 -11.52
N GLN A 103 0.83 4.30 -10.87
CA GLN A 103 1.76 5.35 -11.31
C GLN A 103 3.22 4.93 -11.14
N SER A 104 3.54 4.21 -10.05
CA SER A 104 4.88 3.69 -9.83
C SER A 104 5.33 2.73 -10.93
N PHE A 105 4.48 1.78 -11.31
CA PHE A 105 4.75 0.87 -12.43
C PHE A 105 4.79 1.62 -13.77
N LEU A 106 3.85 2.52 -14.01
CA LEU A 106 3.77 3.28 -15.26
C LEU A 106 5.00 4.15 -15.48
N LEU A 107 5.55 4.75 -14.42
CA LEU A 107 6.82 5.46 -14.45
C LEU A 107 7.96 4.57 -14.97
N GLY A 108 8.09 3.36 -14.41
CA GLY A 108 9.09 2.40 -14.86
C GLY A 108 8.85 1.93 -16.29
N PHE A 109 7.60 1.62 -16.69
CA PHE A 109 7.31 1.20 -18.06
C PHE A 109 7.64 2.28 -19.09
N LYS A 110 7.44 3.56 -18.73
CA LYS A 110 7.75 4.70 -19.59
C LYS A 110 9.24 5.05 -19.64
N SER A 111 10.05 4.59 -18.71
CA SER A 111 11.49 4.89 -18.64
C SER A 111 12.31 4.20 -19.74
N LEU A 112 11.77 3.16 -20.39
CA LEU A 112 12.46 2.44 -21.46
C LEU A 112 12.54 3.28 -22.73
N ALA A 113 13.73 3.26 -23.36
CA ALA A 113 13.95 3.93 -24.63
C ALA A 113 13.04 3.36 -25.74
N SER A 114 12.55 4.24 -26.63
CA SER A 114 11.69 3.86 -27.76
C SER A 114 12.33 2.83 -28.68
N ILE A 115 13.63 2.95 -28.88
CA ILE A 115 14.40 2.03 -29.73
C ILE A 115 14.28 0.57 -29.30
N GLN A 116 14.21 0.27 -28.01
CA GLN A 116 14.05 -1.09 -27.51
C GLN A 116 12.66 -1.66 -27.85
N LYS A 117 11.62 -0.82 -27.83
CA LYS A 117 10.27 -1.20 -28.23
C LYS A 117 10.16 -1.44 -29.72
N GLU A 118 10.77 -0.57 -30.52
CA GLU A 118 10.81 -0.69 -31.99
C GLU A 118 11.58 -1.95 -32.41
N SER A 119 12.72 -2.21 -31.76
CA SER A 119 13.49 -3.45 -32.01
C SER A 119 12.70 -4.70 -31.69
N ALA A 120 11.94 -4.68 -30.56
CA ALA A 120 11.09 -5.80 -30.17
C ALA A 120 9.97 -6.05 -31.20
N LEU A 121 9.33 -4.98 -31.68
CA LEU A 121 8.32 -5.07 -32.75
C LEU A 121 8.89 -5.62 -34.02
N SER A 122 10.09 -5.20 -34.43
CA SER A 122 10.80 -5.71 -35.60
C SER A 122 11.15 -7.20 -35.52
N LEU A 123 11.33 -7.70 -34.27
CA LEU A 123 11.53 -9.13 -34.00
C LEU A 123 10.20 -9.91 -33.88
N GLY A 124 9.04 -9.27 -34.13
CA GLY A 124 7.74 -9.90 -34.11
C GLY A 124 7.18 -10.13 -32.68
N PHE A 125 7.69 -9.41 -31.66
CA PHE A 125 7.14 -9.48 -30.31
C PHE A 125 5.77 -8.83 -30.25
N GLY A 126 4.76 -9.59 -29.84
CA GLY A 126 3.45 -9.02 -29.47
C GLY A 126 3.50 -8.30 -28.11
N PRO A 127 2.45 -7.50 -27.77
CA PRO A 127 2.44 -6.67 -26.58
C PRO A 127 2.74 -7.43 -25.27
N LEU A 128 2.18 -8.62 -25.09
CA LEU A 128 2.38 -9.43 -23.87
C LEU A 128 3.81 -9.97 -23.77
N LYS A 129 4.38 -10.46 -24.90
CA LYS A 129 5.79 -10.92 -24.92
C LYS A 129 6.73 -9.76 -24.65
N MET A 130 6.49 -8.59 -25.25
CA MET A 130 7.28 -7.39 -25.04
C MET A 130 7.20 -6.94 -23.57
N MET A 131 6.00 -6.96 -22.95
CA MET A 131 5.84 -6.64 -21.54
C MET A 131 6.67 -7.58 -20.65
N TYR A 132 6.55 -8.88 -20.85
CA TYR A 132 7.16 -9.88 -19.99
C TYR A 132 8.68 -9.96 -20.12
N TYR A 133 9.21 -9.95 -21.36
CA TYR A 133 10.65 -10.20 -21.61
C TYR A 133 11.50 -8.93 -21.66
N ILE A 134 10.92 -7.77 -21.95
CA ILE A 134 11.68 -6.54 -22.20
C ILE A 134 11.31 -5.45 -21.19
N ILE A 135 10.01 -5.10 -21.10
CA ILE A 135 9.58 -3.94 -20.31
C ILE A 135 9.69 -4.23 -18.83
N LEU A 136 9.04 -5.28 -18.35
CA LEU A 136 8.94 -5.58 -16.93
C LEU A 136 10.29 -5.78 -16.24
N PRO A 137 11.25 -6.59 -16.78
CA PRO A 137 12.53 -6.80 -16.12
C PRO A 137 13.35 -5.52 -15.94
N GLN A 138 13.33 -4.62 -16.90
CA GLN A 138 14.08 -3.36 -16.85
C GLN A 138 13.37 -2.29 -16.03
N SER A 139 12.04 -2.20 -16.18
CA SER A 139 11.24 -1.19 -15.47
C SER A 139 11.22 -1.37 -13.94
N LEU A 140 11.38 -2.59 -13.44
CA LEU A 140 11.40 -2.85 -12.00
C LEU A 140 12.52 -2.10 -11.29
N SER A 141 13.68 -1.93 -11.91
CA SER A 141 14.79 -1.16 -11.32
C SER A 141 14.42 0.31 -11.09
N VAL A 142 13.59 0.88 -11.96
CA VAL A 142 13.12 2.28 -11.90
C VAL A 142 11.87 2.39 -11.00
N SER A 143 10.98 1.41 -11.03
CA SER A 143 9.72 1.43 -10.26
C SER A 143 9.91 1.13 -8.77
N MET A 144 10.91 0.29 -8.40
CA MET A 144 11.09 -0.22 -7.03
C MET A 144 11.16 0.86 -5.95
N PRO A 145 11.91 1.96 -6.09
CA PRO A 145 11.93 3.02 -5.08
C PRO A 145 10.55 3.62 -4.82
N SER A 146 9.80 3.89 -5.89
CA SER A 146 8.44 4.44 -5.79
C SER A 146 7.44 3.44 -5.23
N ILE A 147 7.53 2.16 -5.62
CA ILE A 147 6.70 1.08 -5.06
C ILE A 147 6.96 0.95 -3.56
N GLY A 148 8.24 0.91 -3.14
CA GLY A 148 8.61 0.82 -1.73
C GLY A 148 8.08 1.98 -0.89
N ALA A 149 8.22 3.21 -1.38
CA ALA A 149 7.68 4.40 -0.73
C ALA A 149 6.15 4.31 -0.56
N ASN A 150 5.42 3.86 -1.61
CA ASN A 150 3.97 3.71 -1.56
C ASN A 150 3.53 2.56 -0.65
N VAL A 151 4.25 1.44 -0.59
CA VAL A 151 3.95 0.34 0.35
C VAL A 151 4.12 0.80 1.80
N ILE A 152 5.19 1.53 2.12
CA ILE A 152 5.41 2.13 3.45
C ILE A 152 4.30 3.15 3.77
N PHE A 153 3.89 3.96 2.80
CA PHE A 153 2.78 4.90 2.94
C PHE A 153 1.48 4.16 3.25
N LEU A 154 1.12 3.12 2.50
CA LEU A 154 -0.11 2.35 2.69
C LEU A 154 -0.18 1.68 4.07
N LEU A 155 0.94 1.16 4.60
CA LEU A 155 0.95 0.61 5.95
C LEU A 155 0.62 1.70 7.00
N LYS A 156 1.10 2.92 6.83
CA LYS A 156 0.76 4.03 7.73
C LYS A 156 -0.70 4.46 7.59
N GLU A 157 -1.27 4.40 6.41
CA GLU A 157 -2.67 4.71 6.14
C GLU A 157 -3.65 3.80 6.89
N THR A 158 -3.26 2.58 7.27
CA THR A 158 -4.12 1.70 8.09
C THR A 158 -4.49 2.31 9.44
N SER A 159 -3.78 3.34 9.92
CA SER A 159 -4.07 4.03 11.19
C SER A 159 -5.49 4.63 11.29
N VAL A 160 -6.21 4.73 10.17
CA VAL A 160 -7.58 5.25 10.15
C VAL A 160 -8.67 4.18 10.29
N VAL A 161 -8.32 2.87 10.22
CA VAL A 161 -9.32 1.79 10.23
C VAL A 161 -10.06 1.66 11.56
N GLY A 162 -9.47 2.16 12.64
CA GLY A 162 -10.15 2.29 13.94
C GLY A 162 -11.42 3.17 13.89
N ALA A 163 -11.60 3.98 12.86
CA ALA A 163 -12.82 4.78 12.68
C ALA A 163 -14.07 3.94 12.35
N ILE A 164 -13.89 2.68 11.93
CA ILE A 164 -14.96 1.69 11.73
C ILE A 164 -14.89 0.56 12.79
N ALA A 165 -14.41 0.90 14.00
CA ALA A 165 -14.32 0.02 15.15
C ALA A 165 -13.40 -1.22 14.98
N LEU A 166 -12.48 -1.22 14.04
CA LEU A 166 -11.41 -2.21 14.00
C LEU A 166 -10.36 -1.88 15.06
N THR A 167 -10.04 -2.88 15.89
CA THR A 167 -9.10 -2.73 17.02
C THR A 167 -7.64 -2.85 16.57
N ASP A 168 -7.25 -2.00 15.60
CA ASP A 168 -5.89 -1.87 15.14
C ASP A 168 -4.99 -1.22 16.21
N ILE A 169 -3.71 -1.11 15.94
CA ILE A 169 -2.77 -0.57 16.94
C ILE A 169 -3.05 0.89 17.31
N MET A 170 -3.56 1.68 16.36
CA MET A 170 -3.94 3.07 16.62
C MET A 170 -5.19 3.17 17.48
N PHE A 171 -6.17 2.28 17.26
CA PHE A 171 -7.35 2.15 18.08
C PHE A 171 -6.98 1.80 19.52
N VAL A 172 -6.12 0.79 19.73
CA VAL A 172 -5.66 0.38 21.07
C VAL A 172 -4.98 1.53 21.79
N ALA A 173 -4.11 2.29 21.11
CA ALA A 173 -3.46 3.44 21.72
C ALA A 173 -4.44 4.53 22.15
N LYS A 174 -5.43 4.85 21.29
CA LYS A 174 -6.48 5.84 21.63
C LYS A 174 -7.37 5.38 22.79
N ASP A 175 -7.75 4.11 22.80
CA ASP A 175 -8.55 3.50 23.85
C ASP A 175 -7.83 3.59 25.21
N PHE A 176 -6.53 3.26 25.24
CA PHE A 176 -5.71 3.38 26.45
C PHE A 176 -5.55 4.82 26.93
N ILE A 177 -5.43 5.78 26.02
CA ILE A 177 -5.43 7.21 26.36
C ILE A 177 -6.77 7.60 26.99
N GLY A 178 -7.89 7.14 26.41
CA GLY A 178 -9.22 7.48 26.88
C GLY A 178 -9.58 6.84 28.24
N ILE A 179 -9.17 5.58 28.46
CA ILE A 179 -9.54 4.84 29.70
C ILE A 179 -8.56 5.12 30.84
N TYR A 180 -7.26 5.08 30.57
CA TYR A 180 -6.22 5.12 31.61
C TYR A 180 -5.55 6.48 31.76
N TYR A 181 -5.83 7.43 30.85
CA TYR A 181 -5.20 8.75 30.81
C TYR A 181 -3.67 8.72 30.71
N LYS A 182 -3.12 7.61 30.16
CA LYS A 182 -1.68 7.37 29.98
C LYS A 182 -1.24 7.77 28.56
N THR A 183 -1.30 9.06 28.27
CA THR A 183 -1.06 9.57 26.90
C THR A 183 0.38 9.33 26.44
N THR A 184 1.37 9.68 27.27
CA THR A 184 2.79 9.59 26.91
C THR A 184 3.20 8.14 26.67
N GLU A 185 2.83 7.24 27.57
CA GLU A 185 3.13 5.81 27.50
C GLU A 185 2.49 5.18 26.27
N SER A 186 1.19 5.45 26.04
CA SER A 186 0.45 4.90 24.89
C SER A 186 1.01 5.37 23.55
N LEU A 187 1.35 6.67 23.42
CA LEU A 187 1.95 7.20 22.21
C LEU A 187 3.39 6.70 21.98
N LEU A 188 4.16 6.50 23.06
CA LEU A 188 5.49 5.91 22.96
C LEU A 188 5.41 4.45 22.48
N MET A 189 4.51 3.64 23.06
CA MET A 189 4.27 2.26 22.64
C MET A 189 3.81 2.18 21.19
N LEU A 190 2.87 3.06 20.79
CA LEU A 190 2.40 3.18 19.41
C LEU A 190 3.56 3.49 18.44
N SER A 191 4.41 4.46 18.80
CA SER A 191 5.56 4.85 17.97
C SER A 191 6.56 3.71 17.82
N ILE A 192 6.87 3.01 18.91
CA ILE A 192 7.77 1.84 18.89
C ILE A 192 7.19 0.74 18.01
N ALA A 193 5.90 0.46 18.12
CA ALA A 193 5.25 -0.59 17.34
C ALA A 193 5.26 -0.29 15.83
N TYR A 194 4.98 0.96 15.42
CA TYR A 194 5.14 1.36 14.02
C TYR A 194 6.59 1.29 13.55
N LEU A 195 7.57 1.65 14.36
CA LEU A 195 8.98 1.49 14.02
C LEU A 195 9.34 0.01 13.82
N ILE A 196 8.88 -0.88 14.70
CA ILE A 196 9.11 -2.34 14.57
C ILE A 196 8.50 -2.87 13.26
N ALA A 197 7.33 -2.38 12.84
CA ALA A 197 6.69 -2.79 11.61
C ALA A 197 7.36 -2.20 10.36
N LEU A 198 7.68 -0.90 10.39
CA LEU A 198 8.12 -0.16 9.20
C LEU A 198 9.62 -0.30 8.91
N LEU A 199 10.49 -0.40 9.93
CA LEU A 199 11.93 -0.50 9.71
C LEU A 199 12.33 -1.76 8.92
N PRO A 200 11.86 -2.97 9.27
CA PRO A 200 12.16 -4.17 8.48
C PRO A 200 11.64 -4.06 7.04
N LEU A 201 10.45 -3.50 6.87
CA LEU A 201 9.86 -3.28 5.55
C LEU A 201 10.69 -2.31 4.72
N SER A 202 11.15 -1.21 5.31
CA SER A 202 12.03 -0.24 4.67
C SER A 202 13.35 -0.87 4.24
N VAL A 203 13.99 -1.65 5.12
CA VAL A 203 15.23 -2.37 4.81
C VAL A 203 15.02 -3.38 3.67
N LEU A 204 13.90 -4.11 3.68
CA LEU A 204 13.53 -5.02 2.61
C LEU A 204 13.48 -4.31 1.25
N PHE A 205 12.82 -3.15 1.17
CA PHE A 205 12.75 -2.39 -0.09
C PHE A 205 14.10 -1.85 -0.54
N VAL A 206 14.98 -1.42 0.36
CA VAL A 206 16.36 -1.04 0.01
C VAL A 206 17.13 -2.21 -0.59
N ILE A 207 16.96 -3.42 -0.05
CA ILE A 207 17.58 -4.64 -0.58
C ILE A 207 17.03 -4.97 -1.97
N LEU A 208 15.70 -4.94 -2.14
CA LEU A 208 15.04 -5.20 -3.42
C LEU A 208 15.47 -4.19 -4.49
N GLU A 209 15.54 -2.91 -4.14
CA GLU A 209 16.01 -1.86 -5.05
C GLU A 209 17.44 -2.14 -5.56
N ARG A 210 18.36 -2.47 -4.64
CA ARG A 210 19.75 -2.81 -5.01
C ARG A 210 19.82 -4.07 -5.88
N PHE A 211 18.97 -5.07 -5.60
CA PHE A 211 18.92 -6.30 -6.37
C PHE A 211 18.47 -6.04 -7.82
N PHE A 212 17.39 -5.27 -8.01
CA PHE A 212 16.88 -4.96 -9.35
C PHE A 212 17.82 -4.02 -10.13
N LYS A 213 18.48 -3.07 -9.48
CA LYS A 213 19.48 -2.22 -10.14
C LYS A 213 20.66 -3.03 -10.68
N LYS A 214 21.16 -4.03 -9.93
CA LYS A 214 22.27 -4.90 -10.36
C LYS A 214 21.93 -5.79 -11.56
N LYS A 215 20.65 -6.11 -11.80
CA LYS A 215 20.24 -6.96 -12.93
C LYS A 215 20.16 -6.20 -14.26
N VAL A 216 20.13 -4.88 -14.22
CA VAL A 216 19.97 -4.02 -15.42
C VAL A 216 21.28 -3.33 -15.79
N ALA A 217 22.25 -3.27 -14.88
CA ALA A 217 23.62 -2.82 -15.13
C ALA A 217 24.45 -3.93 -15.78
#